data_04334a999ad4d1f0c705ae4b8cdcaa84
#
_entry.id   04334a999ad4d1f0c705ae4b8cdcaa84
#
_cell.length_a   1.000
_cell.length_b   1.000
_cell.length_c   1.000
_cell.angle_alpha   90.00
_cell.angle_beta   90.00
_cell.angle_gamma   90.00
#
_symmetry.space_group_name_H-M   'P 1'
#
loop_
_entity.id
_entity.type
_entity.pdbx_description
1 polymer ?
#
loop_
_entity_poly.entity_id
_entity_poly.type
_entity_poly.pdbx_seq_one_letter_code
_entity_poly.pdbx_strand_id
1 'polypeptide(L)'
;MRLKQAPWLLLCDVGPIPGLDDPNHLTSTADGFPSPSAVADASRSVSPTPAEAAQLSSKESQKLRPKTKDPAAHLIYIRYLQRNQPIRTAIEKFGSGYQDYLQAPLQPLTDNLESVTYEVFEKDPVKYDWYERAIAQALSDWSEQRKPTSSPSGAVVIAVAGSGRGPLVTRALRASEMTGVAVEIWAVEKNPNAYVLLQRHNEEDWGRAVNVVKSDMRAWKGPLRATTGPIGQAITTATSAPASPYGKVDILVSELLGSFADNELSPECLDGVQHVLAPQYGISIPSSYTAHLTPVLAPRLHSDISHRAITDTTATETPYVVMLHAIDYLATSVPGHPQVQEVWEFVHPLPSSTLAIAEARRGGGVSGGGGGSMSGGDGANEHNTRSARLKFVCKDRGVVNGLAGYFEAVLYDGGEAGKVELSTRPDTIDAKSKDMISWFPIFFPLKV
;
A
#
# COMPACT_ATOMS: atom_id res chain seq x y z
N MET A 1 6.80 -18.58 -13.67
CA MET A 1 5.65 -19.42 -14.01
C MET A 1 6.05 -20.90 -13.86
N ARG A 2 5.62 -21.58 -12.79
CA ARG A 2 5.78 -23.04 -12.67
C ARG A 2 4.48 -23.67 -13.15
N LEU A 3 4.38 -23.93 -14.44
CA LEU A 3 3.32 -24.77 -14.97
C LEU A 3 3.61 -26.22 -14.51
N LYS A 4 2.62 -26.90 -13.96
CA LYS A 4 2.72 -28.33 -13.57
C LYS A 4 2.98 -29.23 -14.79
N GLN A 5 2.70 -28.73 -15.99
CA GLN A 5 3.02 -29.35 -17.27
C GLN A 5 3.70 -28.32 -18.17
N ALA A 6 4.71 -28.74 -18.92
CA ALA A 6 5.35 -27.88 -19.89
C ALA A 6 4.32 -27.45 -20.95
N PRO A 7 4.16 -26.15 -21.25
CA PRO A 7 3.25 -25.71 -22.29
C PRO A 7 3.72 -26.19 -23.65
N TRP A 8 2.79 -26.61 -24.48
CA TRP A 8 3.05 -26.78 -25.89
C TRP A 8 3.04 -25.41 -26.55
N LEU A 9 4.17 -24.98 -27.10
CA LEU A 9 4.27 -23.74 -27.84
C LEU A 9 4.06 -24.03 -29.31
N LEU A 10 2.93 -23.56 -29.86
CA LEU A 10 2.70 -23.56 -31.30
C LEU A 10 3.24 -22.26 -31.88
N LEU A 11 4.33 -22.34 -32.60
CA LEU A 11 4.91 -21.22 -33.34
C LEU A 11 4.36 -21.27 -34.78
N CYS A 12 3.43 -20.35 -35.10
CA CYS A 12 2.90 -20.17 -36.45
C CYS A 12 3.59 -18.98 -37.10
N ASP A 13 3.93 -19.09 -38.40
CA ASP A 13 4.52 -18.02 -39.21
C ASP A 13 5.71 -17.30 -38.56
N VAL A 14 6.64 -18.07 -38.03
CA VAL A 14 7.88 -17.52 -37.52
C VAL A 14 8.70 -17.11 -38.73
N GLY A 15 8.71 -15.82 -39.01
CA GLY A 15 9.57 -15.21 -40.00
C GLY A 15 11.06 -15.35 -39.66
N PRO A 16 11.98 -14.80 -40.47
CA PRO A 16 13.41 -14.80 -40.17
C PRO A 16 13.66 -14.27 -38.76
N ILE A 17 14.45 -14.99 -37.96
CA ILE A 17 14.75 -14.62 -36.60
C ILE A 17 15.81 -13.50 -36.62
N PRO A 18 15.53 -12.27 -36.17
CA PRO A 18 16.48 -11.19 -36.16
C PRO A 18 17.76 -11.57 -35.41
N GLY A 19 18.91 -11.44 -36.09
CA GLY A 19 20.23 -11.75 -35.53
C GLY A 19 20.64 -13.23 -35.58
N LEU A 20 19.79 -14.17 -36.03
CA LEU A 20 20.13 -15.58 -36.19
C LEU A 20 20.28 -16.00 -37.67
N ASP A 21 19.58 -15.33 -38.55
CA ASP A 21 19.59 -15.63 -40.00
C ASP A 21 20.54 -14.71 -40.78
N ASP A 22 21.32 -13.84 -40.14
CA ASP A 22 22.34 -13.01 -40.77
C ASP A 22 23.68 -13.76 -40.81
N PRO A 23 24.13 -14.21 -41.97
CA PRO A 23 25.39 -14.94 -42.10
C PRO A 23 26.65 -14.12 -41.74
N ASN A 24 26.53 -12.80 -41.58
CA ASN A 24 27.63 -11.93 -41.19
C ASN A 24 27.79 -11.73 -39.68
N HIS A 25 26.82 -12.20 -38.87
CA HIS A 25 26.86 -12.10 -37.40
C HIS A 25 27.38 -13.35 -36.68
N LEU A 26 27.81 -14.36 -37.40
CA LEU A 26 28.43 -15.57 -36.84
C LEU A 26 29.92 -15.33 -36.49
N THR A 27 30.22 -14.33 -35.68
CA THR A 27 31.47 -14.36 -34.90
C THR A 27 31.17 -15.16 -33.63
N SER A 28 31.52 -16.41 -33.68
CA SER A 28 31.32 -17.42 -32.64
C SER A 28 31.99 -17.01 -31.34
N THR A 29 31.20 -16.76 -30.34
CA THR A 29 31.55 -17.16 -28.98
C THR A 29 31.17 -18.64 -28.82
N ALA A 30 31.94 -19.42 -28.06
CA ALA A 30 31.83 -20.87 -27.94
C ALA A 30 30.41 -21.39 -27.58
N ASP A 31 29.47 -20.49 -27.33
CA ASP A 31 28.08 -20.77 -26.92
C ASP A 31 27.02 -20.33 -27.96
N GLY A 32 27.38 -19.87 -29.14
CA GLY A 32 26.45 -19.52 -30.24
C GLY A 32 25.56 -18.31 -30.00
N PHE A 33 25.93 -17.38 -29.11
CA PHE A 33 25.15 -16.19 -28.79
C PHE A 33 25.79 -14.90 -29.33
N PRO A 34 25.00 -13.93 -29.82
CA PRO A 34 25.51 -12.61 -30.17
C PRO A 34 26.09 -11.92 -28.94
N SER A 35 27.22 -11.21 -29.13
CA SER A 35 27.84 -10.45 -28.04
C SER A 35 26.91 -9.33 -27.51
N PRO A 36 27.05 -8.88 -26.28
CA PRO A 36 26.24 -7.78 -25.72
C PRO A 36 26.34 -6.47 -26.55
N SER A 37 27.42 -6.26 -27.26
CA SER A 37 27.61 -5.10 -28.14
C SER A 37 26.72 -5.12 -29.39
N ALA A 38 26.47 -6.29 -29.97
CA ALA A 38 25.61 -6.43 -31.15
C ALA A 38 24.11 -6.14 -30.81
N VAL A 39 23.70 -6.39 -29.56
CA VAL A 39 22.34 -6.10 -29.07
C VAL A 39 22.16 -4.60 -28.85
N ALA A 40 23.20 -3.88 -28.42
CA ALA A 40 23.11 -2.43 -28.17
C ALA A 40 22.97 -1.63 -29.48
N ASP A 41 23.56 -2.08 -30.59
CA ASP A 41 23.41 -1.42 -31.89
C ASP A 41 22.05 -1.67 -32.55
N ALA A 42 21.41 -2.83 -32.31
CA ALA A 42 20.07 -3.12 -32.81
C ALA A 42 18.99 -2.25 -32.16
N SER A 43 19.23 -1.76 -30.94
CA SER A 43 18.27 -0.90 -30.19
C SER A 43 18.32 0.58 -30.62
N ARG A 44 19.26 0.97 -31.50
CA ARG A 44 19.41 2.34 -32.00
C ARG A 44 18.92 2.57 -33.44
N SER A 45 18.40 1.54 -34.12
CA SER A 45 17.83 1.71 -35.46
C SER A 45 16.46 2.37 -35.35
N VAL A 46 16.35 3.59 -35.87
CA VAL A 46 15.10 4.28 -36.14
C VAL A 46 14.24 3.35 -37.00
N SER A 47 12.99 3.11 -36.57
CA SER A 47 12.05 2.29 -37.33
C SER A 47 11.94 2.80 -38.79
N PRO A 48 12.12 1.96 -39.81
CA PRO A 48 12.01 2.38 -41.19
C PRO A 48 10.59 2.85 -41.48
N THR A 49 10.45 3.84 -42.37
CA THR A 49 9.14 4.30 -42.81
C THR A 49 8.39 3.17 -43.54
N PRO A 50 7.05 3.18 -43.58
CA PRO A 50 6.25 2.15 -44.25
C PRO A 50 6.64 1.92 -45.74
N ALA A 51 7.19 2.95 -46.40
CA ALA A 51 7.64 2.85 -47.81
C ALA A 51 9.00 2.13 -47.92
N GLU A 52 9.91 2.31 -46.97
CA GLU A 52 11.19 1.61 -46.90
C GLU A 52 11.02 0.14 -46.52
N ALA A 53 10.11 -0.14 -45.60
CA ALA A 53 9.75 -1.51 -45.22
C ALA A 53 9.17 -2.30 -46.43
N ALA A 54 8.35 -1.67 -47.25
CA ALA A 54 7.75 -2.30 -48.44
C ALA A 54 8.81 -2.57 -49.54
N GLN A 55 9.81 -1.72 -49.67
CA GLN A 55 10.88 -1.94 -50.65
C GLN A 55 11.91 -2.99 -50.19
N LEU A 56 12.15 -3.12 -48.89
CA LEU A 56 13.01 -4.18 -48.33
C LEU A 56 12.35 -5.56 -48.47
N SER A 57 11.04 -5.66 -48.23
CA SER A 57 10.34 -6.94 -48.35
C SER A 57 10.29 -7.53 -49.75
N SER A 58 10.30 -6.68 -50.81
CA SER A 58 10.23 -7.13 -52.20
C SER A 58 11.57 -7.61 -52.79
N LYS A 59 12.72 -7.16 -52.25
CA LYS A 59 14.05 -7.57 -52.69
C LYS A 59 14.62 -8.78 -51.95
N GLU A 60 14.20 -9.02 -50.71
CA GLU A 60 14.69 -10.13 -49.87
C GLU A 60 13.93 -11.44 -50.12
N SER A 61 12.69 -11.37 -50.61
CA SER A 61 11.87 -12.57 -50.86
C SER A 61 12.45 -13.50 -51.98
N GLN A 62 13.42 -13.05 -52.77
CA GLN A 62 13.97 -13.85 -53.85
C GLN A 62 15.30 -14.57 -53.55
N LYS A 63 15.91 -14.40 -52.37
CA LYS A 63 17.23 -14.95 -52.06
C LYS A 63 17.34 -15.99 -50.94
N LEU A 64 16.30 -16.28 -50.24
CA LEU A 64 16.31 -17.23 -49.10
C LEU A 64 15.74 -18.59 -49.47
N ARG A 65 16.50 -19.42 -50.14
CA ARG A 65 16.29 -20.88 -50.03
C ARG A 65 16.84 -21.33 -48.66
N PRO A 66 16.06 -21.97 -47.80
CA PRO A 66 16.54 -22.36 -46.49
C PRO A 66 17.63 -23.44 -46.61
N LYS A 67 18.85 -23.09 -46.28
CA LYS A 67 19.87 -24.08 -45.97
C LYS A 67 19.49 -24.69 -44.63
N THR A 68 19.31 -26.03 -44.66
CA THR A 68 19.09 -26.92 -43.50
C THR A 68 18.48 -26.27 -42.26
N LYS A 69 17.20 -26.52 -42.06
CA LYS A 69 16.48 -26.06 -40.85
C LYS A 69 17.22 -26.59 -39.60
N ASP A 70 17.88 -25.70 -38.87
CA ASP A 70 18.38 -26.03 -37.54
C ASP A 70 17.17 -26.36 -36.65
N PRO A 71 17.04 -27.60 -36.17
CA PRO A 71 15.92 -28.01 -35.33
C PRO A 71 15.90 -27.24 -34.01
N ALA A 72 16.98 -26.60 -33.62
CA ALA A 72 17.11 -25.82 -32.40
C ALA A 72 16.79 -24.31 -32.57
N ALA A 73 16.60 -23.80 -33.79
CA ALA A 73 16.40 -22.36 -34.06
C ALA A 73 15.29 -21.75 -33.27
N HIS A 74 14.15 -22.42 -33.16
CA HIS A 74 13.02 -21.94 -32.36
C HIS A 74 13.31 -21.94 -30.85
N LEU A 75 14.05 -22.92 -30.36
CA LEU A 75 14.47 -23.00 -28.96
C LEU A 75 15.46 -21.86 -28.63
N ILE A 76 16.37 -21.55 -29.53
CA ILE A 76 17.32 -20.44 -29.40
C ILE A 76 16.56 -19.12 -29.35
N TYR A 77 15.57 -18.92 -30.24
CA TYR A 77 14.73 -17.73 -30.26
C TYR A 77 13.89 -17.57 -28.99
N ILE A 78 13.29 -18.63 -28.48
CA ILE A 78 12.55 -18.60 -27.20
C ILE A 78 13.50 -18.22 -26.04
N ARG A 79 14.70 -18.78 -26.01
CA ARG A 79 15.72 -18.41 -25.02
C ARG A 79 16.17 -16.97 -25.15
N TYR A 80 16.29 -16.45 -26.39
CA TYR A 80 16.55 -15.06 -26.65
C TYR A 80 15.43 -14.16 -26.11
N LEU A 81 14.17 -14.45 -26.45
CA LEU A 81 13.01 -13.73 -25.90
C LEU A 81 12.97 -13.76 -24.38
N GLN A 82 13.25 -14.94 -23.78
CA GLN A 82 13.28 -15.09 -22.32
C GLN A 82 14.36 -14.23 -21.66
N ARG A 83 15.52 -14.09 -22.30
CA ARG A 83 16.62 -13.26 -21.78
C ARG A 83 16.41 -11.77 -21.98
N ASN A 84 15.71 -11.40 -23.04
CA ASN A 84 15.40 -10.01 -23.39
C ASN A 84 14.03 -9.56 -22.90
N GLN A 85 13.44 -10.25 -21.92
CA GLN A 85 12.23 -9.77 -21.27
C GLN A 85 12.50 -8.42 -20.59
N PRO A 86 11.49 -7.51 -20.55
CA PRO A 86 11.60 -6.28 -19.79
C PRO A 86 12.02 -6.54 -18.34
N ILE A 87 12.76 -5.63 -17.77
CA ILE A 87 13.15 -5.71 -16.36
C ILE A 87 11.87 -5.71 -15.53
N ARG A 88 11.71 -6.72 -14.69
CA ARG A 88 10.56 -6.81 -13.78
C ARG A 88 10.57 -5.64 -12.81
N THR A 89 9.40 -5.10 -12.53
CA THR A 89 9.20 -4.08 -11.50
C THR A 89 9.54 -4.64 -10.11
N ALA A 90 9.68 -3.76 -9.12
CA ALA A 90 9.98 -4.18 -7.74
C ALA A 90 8.91 -5.13 -7.20
N ILE A 91 7.63 -4.80 -7.41
CA ILE A 91 6.49 -5.63 -6.98
C ILE A 91 6.44 -6.99 -7.72
N GLU A 92 6.75 -7.04 -9.01
CA GLU A 92 6.82 -8.30 -9.77
C GLU A 92 7.96 -9.20 -9.31
N LYS A 93 9.10 -8.63 -8.89
CA LYS A 93 10.20 -9.38 -8.30
C LYS A 93 9.83 -9.92 -6.93
N PHE A 94 9.25 -9.08 -6.08
CA PHE A 94 8.80 -9.42 -4.74
C PHE A 94 7.71 -10.48 -4.76
N GLY A 95 6.68 -10.30 -5.60
CA GLY A 95 5.55 -11.20 -5.76
C GLY A 95 5.82 -12.43 -6.64
N SER A 96 7.08 -12.69 -7.04
CA SER A 96 7.41 -13.84 -7.88
C SER A 96 7.02 -15.15 -7.21
N GLY A 97 6.09 -15.91 -7.83
CA GLY A 97 5.53 -17.14 -7.29
C GLY A 97 4.16 -16.95 -6.61
N TYR A 98 3.71 -15.72 -6.38
CA TYR A 98 2.41 -15.40 -5.80
C TYR A 98 1.38 -14.91 -6.85
N GLN A 99 1.72 -14.94 -8.14
CA GLN A 99 0.84 -14.50 -9.21
C GLN A 99 -0.47 -15.28 -9.20
N ASP A 100 -1.59 -14.56 -9.15
CA ASP A 100 -2.96 -15.08 -9.08
C ASP A 100 -3.20 -16.06 -7.92
N TYR A 101 -2.44 -15.92 -6.84
CA TYR A 101 -2.63 -16.71 -5.61
C TYR A 101 -3.60 -15.98 -4.69
N LEU A 102 -4.72 -16.64 -4.37
CA LEU A 102 -5.79 -16.11 -3.53
C LEU A 102 -5.38 -16.14 -2.04
N GLN A 103 -5.23 -15.00 -1.42
CA GLN A 103 -4.93 -14.85 0.00
C GLN A 103 -6.11 -14.17 0.71
N ALA A 104 -6.50 -14.67 1.88
CA ALA A 104 -7.44 -13.95 2.72
C ALA A 104 -6.80 -12.64 3.20
N PRO A 105 -7.55 -11.53 3.26
CA PRO A 105 -7.06 -10.30 3.86
C PRO A 105 -6.68 -10.53 5.33
N LEU A 106 -5.64 -9.83 5.78
CA LEU A 106 -5.26 -9.83 7.18
C LEU A 106 -6.33 -9.11 8.02
N GLN A 107 -6.44 -9.50 9.29
CA GLN A 107 -7.34 -8.88 10.26
C GLN A 107 -6.58 -8.47 11.53
N PRO A 108 -5.66 -7.49 11.45
CA PRO A 108 -4.76 -7.17 12.56
C PRO A 108 -5.49 -6.60 13.78
N LEU A 109 -6.75 -6.17 13.63
CA LEU A 109 -7.55 -5.73 14.76
C LEU A 109 -8.05 -6.88 15.63
N THR A 110 -8.39 -8.03 15.04
CA THR A 110 -8.85 -9.23 15.76
C THR A 110 -7.70 -10.16 16.10
N ASP A 111 -6.72 -10.27 15.22
CA ASP A 111 -5.63 -11.22 15.33
C ASP A 111 -4.34 -10.56 15.81
N ASN A 112 -3.53 -11.32 16.55
CA ASN A 112 -2.16 -10.93 16.82
C ASN A 112 -1.27 -11.48 15.71
N LEU A 113 -0.78 -10.59 14.83
CA LEU A 113 0.07 -11.00 13.71
C LEU A 113 1.37 -11.63 14.21
N GLU A 114 1.84 -12.62 13.49
CA GLU A 114 3.12 -13.27 13.74
C GLU A 114 4.30 -12.34 13.35
N SER A 115 5.44 -12.52 14.01
CA SER A 115 6.64 -11.69 13.76
C SER A 115 7.10 -11.73 12.31
N VAL A 116 6.96 -12.88 11.62
CA VAL A 116 7.31 -13.04 10.20
C VAL A 116 6.47 -12.15 9.29
N THR A 117 5.21 -11.88 9.65
CA THR A 117 4.33 -10.98 8.89
C THR A 117 4.84 -9.55 8.94
N TYR A 118 5.24 -9.08 10.13
CA TYR A 118 5.89 -7.75 10.27
C TYR A 118 7.21 -7.68 9.48
N GLU A 119 8.02 -8.74 9.47
CA GLU A 119 9.25 -8.78 8.67
C GLU A 119 9.00 -8.64 7.18
N VAL A 120 7.89 -9.17 6.68
CA VAL A 120 7.49 -8.98 5.28
C VAL A 120 7.11 -7.53 5.01
N PHE A 121 6.36 -6.88 5.91
CA PHE A 121 6.00 -5.47 5.78
C PHE A 121 7.23 -4.54 5.78
N GLU A 122 8.23 -4.86 6.61
CA GLU A 122 9.46 -4.09 6.74
C GLU A 122 10.40 -4.18 5.53
N LYS A 123 10.14 -5.11 4.59
CA LYS A 123 10.91 -5.23 3.35
C LYS A 123 10.64 -4.12 2.33
N ASP A 124 9.61 -3.32 2.53
CA ASP A 124 9.29 -2.20 1.64
C ASP A 124 10.00 -0.91 2.10
N PRO A 125 11.07 -0.49 1.44
CA PRO A 125 11.74 0.76 1.82
C PRO A 125 10.92 1.98 1.43
N VAL A 126 10.17 1.93 0.31
CA VAL A 126 9.44 3.08 -0.23
C VAL A 126 8.35 3.54 0.72
N LYS A 127 7.53 2.63 1.24
CA LYS A 127 6.50 2.94 2.21
C LYS A 127 7.06 3.73 3.40
N TYR A 128 8.11 3.22 4.03
CA TYR A 128 8.68 3.83 5.22
C TYR A 128 9.43 5.14 4.94
N ASP A 129 10.07 5.26 3.79
CA ASP A 129 10.69 6.51 3.35
C ASP A 129 9.66 7.61 3.12
N TRP A 130 8.48 7.26 2.59
CA TRP A 130 7.36 8.20 2.41
C TRP A 130 6.79 8.65 3.76
N TYR A 131 6.62 7.74 4.71
CA TYR A 131 6.21 8.12 6.07
C TYR A 131 7.25 9.02 6.75
N GLU A 132 8.55 8.75 6.61
CA GLU A 132 9.62 9.60 7.13
C GLU A 132 9.54 11.02 6.54
N ARG A 133 9.34 11.13 5.22
CA ARG A 133 9.16 12.43 4.54
C ARG A 133 7.92 13.15 5.04
N ALA A 134 6.80 12.46 5.20
CA ALA A 134 5.56 13.04 5.70
C ALA A 134 5.73 13.58 7.13
N ILE A 135 6.37 12.82 8.00
CA ILE A 135 6.65 13.23 9.39
C ILE A 135 7.61 14.41 9.40
N ALA A 136 8.70 14.37 8.61
CA ALA A 136 9.66 15.47 8.53
C ALA A 136 9.01 16.77 8.03
N GLN A 137 8.18 16.70 7.01
CA GLN A 137 7.46 17.86 6.50
C GLN A 137 6.47 18.41 7.55
N ALA A 138 5.71 17.54 8.23
CA ALA A 138 4.82 17.95 9.31
C ALA A 138 5.55 18.63 10.47
N LEU A 139 6.75 18.14 10.83
CA LEU A 139 7.60 18.75 11.87
C LEU A 139 8.15 20.11 11.43
N SER A 140 8.59 20.23 10.18
CA SER A 140 9.05 21.51 9.62
C SER A 140 7.95 22.55 9.65
N ASP A 141 6.77 22.21 9.13
CA ASP A 141 5.60 23.10 9.12
C ASP A 141 5.14 23.46 10.54
N TRP A 142 5.23 22.51 11.49
CA TRP A 142 4.93 22.74 12.90
C TRP A 142 5.82 23.83 13.48
N SER A 143 7.13 23.73 13.23
CA SER A 143 8.15 24.65 13.69
C SER A 143 8.04 26.04 13.03
N GLU A 144 7.89 26.07 11.71
CA GLU A 144 7.76 27.33 10.93
C GLU A 144 6.52 28.12 11.33
N GLN A 145 5.39 27.43 11.52
CA GLN A 145 4.14 28.02 11.95
C GLN A 145 4.10 28.31 13.46
N ARG A 146 5.12 27.93 14.21
CA ARG A 146 5.23 28.11 15.67
C ARG A 146 4.00 27.58 16.41
N LYS A 147 3.49 26.43 15.98
CA LYS A 147 2.33 25.80 16.65
C LYS A 147 2.69 25.44 18.10
N PRO A 148 1.74 25.59 19.05
CA PRO A 148 1.95 25.15 20.41
C PRO A 148 2.11 23.63 20.46
N THR A 149 2.97 23.15 21.36
CA THR A 149 3.19 21.70 21.58
C THR A 149 2.45 21.21 22.82
N SER A 150 2.08 19.95 22.82
CA SER A 150 1.40 19.31 23.94
C SER A 150 2.37 18.83 25.04
N SER A 151 3.68 18.87 24.81
CA SER A 151 4.67 18.54 25.81
C SER A 151 5.07 19.75 26.67
N PRO A 152 5.16 19.59 28.00
CA PRO A 152 5.71 20.64 28.88
C PRO A 152 7.16 21.04 28.56
N SER A 153 7.92 20.18 27.90
CA SER A 153 9.30 20.45 27.47
C SER A 153 9.39 21.33 26.22
N GLY A 154 8.27 21.59 25.52
CA GLY A 154 8.24 22.25 24.23
C GLY A 154 8.52 21.31 23.04
N ALA A 155 8.73 20.02 23.26
CA ALA A 155 8.87 19.03 22.20
C ALA A 155 7.53 18.73 21.55
N VAL A 156 7.52 18.42 20.25
CA VAL A 156 6.33 17.96 19.53
C VAL A 156 6.03 16.52 19.96
N VAL A 157 4.80 16.26 20.41
CA VAL A 157 4.39 14.94 20.88
C VAL A 157 3.91 14.11 19.70
N ILE A 158 4.64 13.05 19.38
CA ILE A 158 4.28 12.10 18.32
C ILE A 158 3.79 10.78 18.95
N ALA A 159 2.62 10.31 18.56
CA ALA A 159 2.19 8.95 18.88
C ALA A 159 2.20 8.09 17.61
N VAL A 160 2.87 6.94 17.68
CA VAL A 160 2.78 5.89 16.66
C VAL A 160 1.76 4.89 17.15
N ALA A 161 0.56 4.91 16.56
CA ALA A 161 -0.56 4.06 16.93
C ALA A 161 -0.59 2.78 16.08
N GLY A 162 -0.50 1.62 16.72
CA GLY A 162 -0.23 0.35 16.05
C GLY A 162 1.23 0.27 15.61
N SER A 163 2.14 0.44 16.57
CA SER A 163 3.58 0.57 16.28
C SER A 163 4.21 -0.69 15.67
N GLY A 164 3.56 -1.85 15.79
CA GLY A 164 4.13 -3.12 15.35
C GLY A 164 5.50 -3.36 15.99
N ARG A 165 6.51 -3.65 15.18
CA ARG A 165 7.89 -3.84 15.62
C ARG A 165 8.70 -2.52 15.67
N GLY A 166 8.08 -1.37 15.35
CA GLY A 166 8.65 -0.04 15.51
C GLY A 166 9.30 0.62 14.29
N PRO A 167 9.06 0.20 13.04
CA PRO A 167 9.68 0.83 11.88
C PRO A 167 9.30 2.32 11.77
N LEU A 168 8.04 2.68 12.04
CA LEU A 168 7.59 4.08 12.02
C LEU A 168 8.15 4.89 13.20
N VAL A 169 8.43 4.26 14.34
CA VAL A 169 9.10 4.92 15.47
C VAL A 169 10.52 5.34 15.06
N THR A 170 11.26 4.43 14.42
CA THR A 170 12.59 4.75 13.88
C THR A 170 12.53 5.89 12.86
N ARG A 171 11.50 5.90 11.99
CA ARG A 171 11.31 6.98 11.00
C ARG A 171 10.96 8.32 11.64
N ALA A 172 10.17 8.32 12.71
CA ALA A 172 9.88 9.53 13.48
C ALA A 172 11.11 10.11 14.17
N LEU A 173 11.98 9.26 14.74
CA LEU A 173 13.27 9.69 15.31
C LEU A 173 14.18 10.31 14.25
N ARG A 174 14.32 9.67 13.09
CA ARG A 174 15.12 10.21 11.97
C ARG A 174 14.55 11.52 11.44
N ALA A 175 13.23 11.63 11.31
CA ALA A 175 12.58 12.89 10.90
C ALA A 175 12.88 14.04 11.89
N SER A 176 12.90 13.74 13.19
CA SER A 176 13.33 14.71 14.23
C SER A 176 14.79 15.13 14.05
N GLU A 177 15.69 14.18 13.82
CA GLU A 177 17.11 14.47 13.56
C GLU A 177 17.29 15.33 12.30
N MET A 178 16.61 14.98 11.21
CA MET A 178 16.68 15.70 9.92
C MET A 178 16.19 17.15 10.02
N THR A 179 15.12 17.39 10.78
CA THR A 179 14.48 18.71 10.89
C THR A 179 15.05 19.54 12.05
N GLY A 180 15.76 18.92 12.99
CA GLY A 180 16.22 19.56 14.23
C GLY A 180 15.08 19.90 15.20
N VAL A 181 13.86 19.41 14.96
CA VAL A 181 12.70 19.62 15.83
C VAL A 181 12.66 18.56 16.92
N ALA A 182 12.71 19.00 18.18
CA ALA A 182 12.64 18.09 19.32
C ALA A 182 11.28 17.39 19.39
N VAL A 183 11.29 16.07 19.60
CA VAL A 183 10.09 15.25 19.70
C VAL A 183 10.02 14.46 21.00
N GLU A 184 8.80 14.15 21.42
CA GLU A 184 8.47 13.21 22.49
C GLU A 184 7.65 12.08 21.86
N ILE A 185 8.22 10.87 21.77
CA ILE A 185 7.59 9.76 21.02
C ILE A 185 6.91 8.77 21.97
N TRP A 186 5.69 8.38 21.60
CA TRP A 186 4.87 7.36 22.25
C TRP A 186 4.56 6.24 21.24
N ALA A 187 5.08 5.04 21.51
CA ALA A 187 4.82 3.85 20.69
C ALA A 187 3.71 3.01 21.37
N VAL A 188 2.54 2.95 20.74
CA VAL A 188 1.36 2.24 21.28
C VAL A 188 1.11 0.97 20.49
N GLU A 189 1.17 -0.19 21.16
CA GLU A 189 0.98 -1.50 20.51
C GLU A 189 0.17 -2.44 21.41
N LYS A 190 -0.82 -3.13 20.81
CA LYS A 190 -1.65 -4.12 21.52
C LYS A 190 -1.07 -5.53 21.48
N ASN A 191 -0.37 -5.89 20.38
CA ASN A 191 0.20 -7.21 20.18
C ASN A 191 1.34 -7.47 21.18
N PRO A 192 1.21 -8.44 22.09
CA PRO A 192 2.21 -8.68 23.13
C PRO A 192 3.58 -9.07 22.57
N ASN A 193 3.63 -9.73 21.41
CA ASN A 193 4.88 -10.16 20.78
C ASN A 193 5.62 -8.96 20.18
N ALA A 194 4.91 -8.09 19.47
CA ALA A 194 5.47 -6.86 18.93
C ALA A 194 5.90 -5.89 20.04
N TYR A 195 5.12 -5.80 21.13
CA TYR A 195 5.45 -4.97 22.28
C TYR A 195 6.81 -5.34 22.91
N VAL A 196 7.13 -6.62 23.04
CA VAL A 196 8.43 -7.07 23.58
C VAL A 196 9.58 -6.61 22.66
N LEU A 197 9.37 -6.67 21.34
CA LEU A 197 10.37 -6.20 20.39
C LEU A 197 10.53 -4.67 20.44
N LEU A 198 9.45 -3.91 20.62
CA LEU A 198 9.53 -2.46 20.85
C LEU A 198 10.37 -2.11 22.10
N GLN A 199 10.17 -2.83 23.19
CA GLN A 199 10.99 -2.63 24.39
C GLN A 199 12.46 -2.92 24.13
N ARG A 200 12.75 -3.98 23.39
CA ARG A 200 14.10 -4.34 23.01
C ARG A 200 14.75 -3.24 22.13
N HIS A 201 14.05 -2.79 21.09
CA HIS A 201 14.53 -1.68 20.25
C HIS A 201 14.74 -0.40 21.05
N ASN A 202 13.89 -0.13 22.05
CA ASN A 202 14.06 1.04 22.91
C ASN A 202 15.36 0.99 23.73
N GLU A 203 15.76 -0.22 24.17
CA GLU A 203 17.03 -0.42 24.90
C GLU A 203 18.25 -0.40 23.97
N GLU A 204 18.17 -1.11 22.84
CA GLU A 204 19.32 -1.41 21.98
C GLU A 204 19.56 -0.33 20.91
N ASP A 205 18.49 0.22 20.31
CA ASP A 205 18.57 1.05 19.11
C ASP A 205 18.19 2.51 19.35
N TRP A 206 17.21 2.79 20.25
CA TRP A 206 16.67 4.14 20.44
C TRP A 206 17.15 4.84 21.72
N GLY A 207 18.09 4.24 22.44
CA GLY A 207 18.69 4.84 23.62
C GLY A 207 17.70 5.20 24.73
N ARG A 208 16.57 4.47 24.84
CA ARG A 208 15.46 4.72 25.79
C ARG A 208 14.72 6.04 25.56
N ALA A 209 14.78 6.59 24.37
CA ALA A 209 14.16 7.87 24.04
C ALA A 209 12.64 7.77 23.79
N VAL A 210 12.07 6.55 23.76
CA VAL A 210 10.68 6.29 23.34
C VAL A 210 9.85 5.77 24.53
N ASN A 211 8.65 6.30 24.69
CA ASN A 211 7.68 5.80 25.65
C ASN A 211 6.89 4.65 25.04
N VAL A 212 7.17 3.41 25.42
CA VAL A 212 6.51 2.22 24.88
C VAL A 212 5.33 1.82 25.75
N VAL A 213 4.14 1.74 25.12
CA VAL A 213 2.86 1.48 25.81
C VAL A 213 2.20 0.23 25.24
N LYS A 214 1.89 -0.74 26.11
CA LYS A 214 1.07 -1.91 25.76
C LYS A 214 -0.39 -1.57 25.96
N SER A 215 -1.08 -1.25 24.86
CA SER A 215 -2.50 -0.93 24.87
C SER A 215 -3.12 -1.08 23.49
N ASP A 216 -4.41 -1.39 23.46
CA ASP A 216 -5.21 -1.05 22.28
C ASP A 216 -5.25 0.48 22.16
N MET A 217 -4.97 1.01 20.96
CA MET A 217 -4.92 2.46 20.73
C MET A 217 -6.23 3.16 21.09
N ARG A 218 -7.37 2.49 20.88
CA ARG A 218 -8.70 3.02 21.17
C ARG A 218 -8.97 3.16 22.67
N ALA A 219 -8.29 2.36 23.49
CA ALA A 219 -8.37 2.39 24.94
C ALA A 219 -7.29 3.27 25.60
N TRP A 220 -6.26 3.64 24.84
CA TRP A 220 -5.18 4.48 25.34
C TRP A 220 -5.64 5.92 25.58
N LYS A 221 -5.37 6.44 26.78
CA LYS A 221 -5.88 7.75 27.21
C LYS A 221 -4.97 8.93 26.85
N GLY A 222 -3.85 8.66 26.20
CA GLY A 222 -2.83 9.66 25.85
C GLY A 222 -1.58 9.58 26.74
N PRO A 223 -0.59 10.44 26.49
CA PRO A 223 0.63 10.55 27.25
C PRO A 223 0.38 10.74 28.75
N LEU A 224 0.88 9.84 29.60
CA LEU A 224 0.80 9.99 31.04
C LEU A 224 1.73 11.12 31.49
N ARG A 225 1.18 12.15 32.12
CA ARG A 225 1.94 13.26 32.67
C ARG A 225 2.13 13.04 34.17
N ALA A 226 3.36 13.15 34.65
CA ALA A 226 3.59 13.15 36.09
C ALA A 226 2.84 14.33 36.72
N THR A 227 1.99 14.07 37.69
CA THR A 227 1.38 15.12 38.50
C THR A 227 2.46 15.66 39.43
N THR A 228 3.18 16.68 38.99
CA THR A 228 4.08 17.44 39.85
C THR A 228 3.27 18.39 40.73
N GLY A 229 2.54 17.83 41.70
CA GLY A 229 2.08 18.57 42.85
C GLY A 229 3.07 18.33 43.97
N PRO A 230 3.49 19.33 44.75
CA PRO A 230 4.31 19.09 45.94
C PRO A 230 3.52 18.16 46.86
N ILE A 231 4.15 17.06 47.24
CA ILE A 231 3.64 16.13 48.25
C ILE A 231 3.41 16.96 49.51
N GLY A 232 2.14 17.25 49.85
CA GLY A 232 1.82 17.83 51.17
C GLY A 232 0.91 19.05 51.20
N GLN A 233 0.35 19.57 50.15
CA GLN A 233 -0.66 20.62 50.21
C GLN A 233 -2.03 20.14 49.71
N ALA A 234 -2.91 19.81 50.63
CA ALA A 234 -4.35 19.70 50.35
C ALA A 234 -4.86 21.10 50.00
N ILE A 235 -5.07 21.40 48.72
CA ILE A 235 -5.72 22.62 48.30
C ILE A 235 -7.23 22.32 48.36
N THR A 236 -7.83 22.70 49.48
CA THR A 236 -9.27 22.84 49.60
C THR A 236 -9.71 24.16 48.96
N THR A 237 -9.93 24.17 47.68
CA THR A 237 -10.84 25.11 47.01
C THR A 237 -11.52 24.37 45.85
N ALA A 238 -12.73 23.93 46.16
CA ALA A 238 -13.67 23.38 45.21
C ALA A 238 -14.01 24.43 44.14
N THR A 239 -13.78 24.06 42.84
CA THR A 239 -14.66 24.44 41.71
C THR A 239 -14.10 24.03 40.34
N SER A 240 -12.98 23.32 40.24
CA SER A 240 -12.58 22.77 38.93
C SER A 240 -12.41 21.26 39.04
N ALA A 241 -12.98 20.53 38.08
CA ALA A 241 -12.75 19.10 37.93
C ALA A 241 -11.24 18.84 37.92
N PRO A 242 -10.73 17.77 38.57
CA PRO A 242 -9.30 17.49 38.59
C PRO A 242 -8.79 17.39 37.15
N ALA A 243 -7.73 18.13 36.82
CA ALA A 243 -7.12 18.07 35.52
C ALA A 243 -6.73 16.62 35.16
N SER A 244 -7.06 16.18 33.96
CA SER A 244 -6.72 14.84 33.51
C SER A 244 -5.19 14.62 33.66
N PRO A 245 -4.73 13.48 34.22
CA PRO A 245 -3.30 13.16 34.27
C PRO A 245 -2.71 12.85 32.89
N TYR A 246 -3.52 12.85 31.86
CA TYR A 246 -3.10 12.52 30.49
C TYR A 246 -2.99 13.78 29.63
N GLY A 247 -1.88 13.87 28.90
CA GLY A 247 -1.64 14.91 27.90
C GLY A 247 -2.25 14.58 26.54
N LYS A 248 -2.00 15.47 25.58
CA LYS A 248 -2.42 15.32 24.18
C LYS A 248 -1.25 14.97 23.29
N VAL A 249 -1.54 14.57 22.08
CA VAL A 249 -0.65 14.22 20.99
C VAL A 249 -0.75 15.27 19.91
N ASP A 250 0.37 15.74 19.39
CA ASP A 250 0.40 16.74 18.32
C ASP A 250 0.32 16.09 16.94
N ILE A 251 1.05 14.99 16.75
CA ILE A 251 1.06 14.22 15.49
C ILE A 251 0.78 12.75 15.80
N LEU A 252 -0.30 12.22 15.25
CA LEU A 252 -0.66 10.81 15.29
C LEU A 252 -0.19 10.14 14.01
N VAL A 253 0.72 9.20 14.11
CA VAL A 253 1.23 8.41 12.97
C VAL A 253 0.69 7.00 13.07
N SER A 254 0.18 6.46 11.97
CA SER A 254 -0.31 5.08 11.91
C SER A 254 -0.13 4.49 10.52
N GLU A 255 0.06 3.17 10.45
CA GLU A 255 -0.04 2.41 9.21
C GLU A 255 -0.98 1.23 9.49
N LEU A 256 -2.24 1.40 9.10
CA LEU A 256 -3.37 0.51 9.37
C LEU A 256 -4.17 0.24 8.09
N LEU A 257 -3.54 0.49 6.93
CA LEU A 257 -4.19 0.40 5.64
C LEU A 257 -4.14 -1.03 5.11
N GLY A 258 -5.29 -1.56 4.71
CA GLY A 258 -5.35 -2.77 3.92
C GLY A 258 -5.27 -2.50 2.42
N SER A 259 -5.34 -3.54 1.60
CA SER A 259 -5.26 -3.46 0.13
C SER A 259 -6.39 -2.63 -0.53
N PHE A 260 -7.45 -2.32 0.23
CA PHE A 260 -8.56 -1.44 -0.16
C PHE A 260 -8.72 -0.27 0.81
N ALA A 261 -7.63 0.20 1.38
CA ALA A 261 -7.54 1.23 2.40
C ALA A 261 -8.20 0.82 3.73
N ASP A 262 -9.53 0.82 3.80
CA ASP A 262 -10.32 0.63 5.02
C ASP A 262 -10.63 -0.83 5.39
N ASN A 263 -10.25 -1.79 4.56
CA ASN A 263 -10.61 -3.20 4.77
C ASN A 263 -9.94 -3.87 5.99
N GLU A 264 -9.01 -3.22 6.66
CA GLU A 264 -8.42 -3.64 7.94
C GLU A 264 -8.93 -2.80 9.12
N LEU A 265 -10.05 -2.09 8.94
CA LEU A 265 -10.74 -1.29 9.95
C LEU A 265 -9.91 -0.08 10.45
N SER A 266 -9.13 0.50 9.55
CA SER A 266 -8.38 1.73 9.86
C SER A 266 -9.25 2.91 10.29
N PRO A 267 -10.46 3.17 9.70
CA PRO A 267 -11.33 4.25 10.17
C PRO A 267 -11.75 4.07 11.64
N GLU A 268 -12.16 2.87 12.01
CA GLU A 268 -12.59 2.57 13.39
C GLU A 268 -11.46 2.70 14.41
N CYS A 269 -10.24 2.34 13.99
CA CYS A 269 -9.06 2.49 14.84
C CYS A 269 -8.68 3.95 15.02
N LEU A 270 -8.67 4.73 13.94
CA LEU A 270 -8.31 6.14 13.98
C LEU A 270 -9.35 6.99 14.68
N ASP A 271 -10.63 6.73 14.47
CA ASP A 271 -11.74 7.36 15.24
C ASP A 271 -11.63 7.06 16.73
N GLY A 272 -11.31 5.80 17.05
CA GLY A 272 -11.16 5.35 18.44
C GLY A 272 -10.02 6.01 19.17
N VAL A 273 -8.93 6.40 18.48
CA VAL A 273 -7.76 7.05 19.08
C VAL A 273 -7.77 8.57 18.95
N GLN A 274 -8.64 9.14 18.14
CA GLN A 274 -8.66 10.58 17.85
C GLN A 274 -8.81 11.46 19.11
N HIS A 275 -9.42 10.95 20.17
CA HIS A 275 -9.59 11.66 21.43
C HIS A 275 -8.28 12.08 22.10
N VAL A 276 -7.14 11.45 21.75
CA VAL A 276 -5.82 11.85 22.27
C VAL A 276 -5.19 13.00 21.49
N LEU A 277 -5.65 13.29 20.27
CA LEU A 277 -5.12 14.39 19.47
C LEU A 277 -5.35 15.75 20.11
N ALA A 278 -4.43 16.68 19.87
CA ALA A 278 -4.56 18.08 20.21
C ALA A 278 -5.74 18.68 19.42
N PRO A 279 -6.78 19.28 20.09
CA PRO A 279 -8.05 19.61 19.42
C PRO A 279 -7.92 20.63 18.30
N GLN A 280 -6.93 21.50 18.34
CA GLN A 280 -6.82 22.65 17.45
C GLN A 280 -5.81 22.44 16.32
N TYR A 281 -4.75 21.69 16.61
CA TYR A 281 -3.58 21.60 15.71
C TYR A 281 -3.16 20.15 15.45
N GLY A 282 -3.84 19.19 16.06
CA GLY A 282 -3.50 17.77 15.93
C GLY A 282 -3.52 17.31 14.47
N ILE A 283 -2.47 16.63 14.05
CA ILE A 283 -2.27 16.09 12.70
C ILE A 283 -2.40 14.58 12.75
N SER A 284 -3.08 13.99 11.77
CA SER A 284 -3.05 12.55 11.48
C SER A 284 -2.20 12.26 10.26
N ILE A 285 -1.34 11.28 10.32
CA ILE A 285 -0.58 10.72 9.20
C ILE A 285 -0.92 9.23 9.13
N PRO A 286 -1.69 8.78 8.12
CA PRO A 286 -2.24 9.53 6.98
C PRO A 286 -3.33 10.53 7.36
N SER A 287 -3.47 11.60 6.55
CA SER A 287 -4.52 12.60 6.69
C SER A 287 -5.81 12.21 5.95
N SER A 288 -5.71 11.47 4.86
CA SER A 288 -6.86 10.86 4.17
C SER A 288 -6.42 9.66 3.33
N TYR A 289 -7.38 8.84 2.98
CA TYR A 289 -7.19 7.76 2.00
C TYR A 289 -8.49 7.47 1.24
N THR A 290 -8.34 6.99 0.01
CA THR A 290 -9.42 6.70 -0.92
C THR A 290 -9.34 5.27 -1.42
N ALA A 291 -10.48 4.61 -1.53
CA ALA A 291 -10.62 3.31 -2.15
C ALA A 291 -11.03 3.43 -3.63
N HIS A 292 -10.53 2.56 -4.47
CA HIS A 292 -10.74 2.61 -5.91
C HIS A 292 -11.07 1.23 -6.47
N LEU A 293 -11.95 1.18 -7.50
CA LEU A 293 -12.36 -0.05 -8.16
C LEU A 293 -12.27 0.03 -9.68
N THR A 294 -12.08 -1.14 -10.30
CA THR A 294 -12.23 -1.34 -11.75
C THR A 294 -12.70 -2.76 -12.05
N PRO A 295 -13.59 -2.98 -13.05
CA PRO A 295 -14.02 -4.31 -13.45
C PRO A 295 -12.92 -5.04 -14.22
N VAL A 296 -12.75 -6.33 -13.89
CA VAL A 296 -11.74 -7.18 -14.53
C VAL A 296 -12.31 -8.50 -15.04
N LEU A 297 -11.71 -8.98 -16.12
CA LEU A 297 -11.82 -10.35 -16.60
C LEU A 297 -10.67 -11.13 -15.96
N ALA A 298 -10.99 -12.11 -15.12
CA ALA A 298 -10.03 -12.92 -14.37
C ALA A 298 -10.46 -14.40 -14.34
N PRO A 299 -10.43 -15.11 -15.47
CA PRO A 299 -11.01 -16.46 -15.58
C PRO A 299 -10.30 -17.47 -14.70
N ARG A 300 -9.00 -17.29 -14.44
CA ARG A 300 -8.24 -18.17 -13.55
C ARG A 300 -8.68 -17.99 -12.11
N LEU A 301 -8.79 -16.77 -11.63
CA LEU A 301 -9.26 -16.49 -10.26
C LEU A 301 -10.69 -16.99 -10.07
N HIS A 302 -11.56 -16.75 -11.06
CA HIS A 302 -12.93 -17.26 -11.05
C HIS A 302 -12.98 -18.78 -10.95
N SER A 303 -12.16 -19.49 -11.74
CA SER A 303 -12.07 -20.97 -11.67
C SER A 303 -11.61 -21.45 -10.31
N ASP A 304 -10.56 -20.83 -9.74
CA ASP A 304 -10.00 -21.23 -8.45
C ASP A 304 -11.01 -20.97 -7.31
N ILE A 305 -11.73 -19.85 -7.35
CA ILE A 305 -12.79 -19.53 -6.39
C ILE A 305 -13.98 -20.48 -6.52
N SER A 306 -14.39 -20.80 -7.75
CA SER A 306 -15.48 -21.76 -8.01
C SER A 306 -15.14 -23.15 -7.46
N HIS A 307 -13.89 -23.58 -7.56
CA HIS A 307 -13.44 -24.84 -6.95
C HIS A 307 -13.45 -24.77 -5.41
N ARG A 308 -13.04 -23.67 -4.82
CA ARG A 308 -13.12 -23.47 -3.37
C ARG A 308 -14.56 -23.47 -2.88
N ALA A 309 -15.49 -22.88 -3.65
CA ALA A 309 -16.89 -22.80 -3.30
C ALA A 309 -17.61 -24.17 -3.18
N ILE A 310 -17.02 -25.24 -3.68
CA ILE A 310 -17.52 -26.61 -3.48
C ILE A 310 -17.45 -27.03 -2.01
N THR A 311 -16.43 -26.59 -1.29
CA THR A 311 -16.20 -26.95 0.12
C THR A 311 -16.41 -25.76 1.07
N ASP A 312 -16.31 -24.55 0.57
CA ASP A 312 -16.46 -23.30 1.33
C ASP A 312 -17.46 -22.39 0.60
N THR A 313 -18.70 -22.38 1.07
CA THR A 313 -19.80 -21.61 0.46
C THR A 313 -19.58 -20.08 0.52
N THR A 314 -18.67 -19.62 1.38
CA THR A 314 -18.32 -18.19 1.52
C THR A 314 -17.26 -17.73 0.52
N ALA A 315 -16.62 -18.63 -0.19
CA ALA A 315 -15.51 -18.32 -1.11
C ALA A 315 -15.86 -17.28 -2.19
N THR A 316 -17.12 -17.24 -2.65
CA THR A 316 -17.60 -16.24 -3.63
C THR A 316 -18.01 -14.91 -3.01
N GLU A 317 -18.05 -14.82 -1.69
CA GLU A 317 -18.42 -13.62 -0.92
C GLU A 317 -17.21 -13.03 -0.17
N THR A 318 -16.08 -13.74 -0.21
CA THR A 318 -14.81 -13.32 0.41
C THR A 318 -13.99 -12.51 -0.57
N PRO A 319 -13.51 -11.32 -0.22
CA PRO A 319 -12.50 -10.62 -1.00
C PRO A 319 -11.13 -11.30 -0.81
N TYR A 320 -10.26 -11.21 -1.81
CA TYR A 320 -8.93 -11.82 -1.76
C TYR A 320 -7.84 -10.81 -2.10
N VAL A 321 -6.77 -10.78 -1.33
CA VAL A 321 -5.54 -10.07 -1.70
C VAL A 321 -4.77 -10.91 -2.71
N VAL A 322 -4.51 -10.34 -3.89
CA VAL A 322 -3.96 -11.09 -5.02
C VAL A 322 -2.96 -10.25 -5.81
N MET A 323 -1.78 -10.77 -6.07
CA MET A 323 -0.93 -10.23 -7.11
C MET A 323 -1.55 -10.58 -8.48
N LEU A 324 -2.32 -9.65 -9.02
CA LEU A 324 -3.04 -9.83 -10.28
C LEU A 324 -2.07 -9.98 -11.46
N HIS A 325 -2.21 -11.06 -12.23
CA HIS A 325 -1.34 -11.37 -13.36
C HIS A 325 -2.11 -11.80 -14.62
N ALA A 326 -2.91 -12.83 -14.55
CA ALA A 326 -3.71 -13.32 -15.68
C ALA A 326 -5.10 -12.67 -15.71
N ILE A 327 -5.11 -11.35 -15.86
CA ILE A 327 -6.33 -10.53 -15.90
C ILE A 327 -6.31 -9.57 -17.09
N ASP A 328 -7.52 -9.13 -17.48
CA ASP A 328 -7.72 -8.00 -18.40
C ASP A 328 -8.59 -6.93 -17.73
N TYR A 329 -8.19 -5.67 -17.85
CA TYR A 329 -9.01 -4.53 -17.46
C TYR A 329 -10.08 -4.27 -18.50
N LEU A 330 -11.35 -4.41 -18.09
CA LEU A 330 -12.49 -4.28 -19.01
C LEU A 330 -12.89 -2.84 -19.27
N ALA A 331 -12.72 -1.97 -18.28
CA ALA A 331 -13.04 -0.56 -18.42
C ALA A 331 -11.97 0.18 -19.24
N THR A 332 -12.43 1.17 -19.99
CA THR A 332 -11.56 2.12 -20.71
C THR A 332 -11.79 3.53 -20.18
N SER A 333 -10.72 4.32 -20.12
CA SER A 333 -10.84 5.72 -19.73
C SER A 333 -11.48 6.55 -20.83
N VAL A 334 -12.58 7.21 -20.50
CA VAL A 334 -13.24 8.21 -21.35
C VAL A 334 -13.56 9.44 -20.50
N PRO A 335 -13.81 10.61 -21.12
CA PRO A 335 -14.16 11.81 -20.36
C PRO A 335 -15.30 11.57 -19.38
N GLY A 336 -15.07 11.87 -18.09
CA GLY A 336 -16.04 11.65 -17.00
C GLY A 336 -16.15 10.22 -16.47
N HIS A 337 -15.47 9.25 -17.09
CA HIS A 337 -15.48 7.86 -16.64
C HIS A 337 -14.07 7.27 -16.75
N PRO A 338 -13.19 7.46 -15.76
CA PRO A 338 -11.86 6.86 -15.75
C PRO A 338 -11.94 5.34 -15.61
N GLN A 339 -10.88 4.65 -16.03
CA GLN A 339 -10.78 3.19 -15.97
C GLN A 339 -10.83 2.68 -14.52
N VAL A 340 -10.14 3.37 -13.62
CA VAL A 340 -10.13 3.10 -12.18
C VAL A 340 -10.85 4.25 -11.51
N GLN A 341 -11.92 3.98 -10.75
CA GLN A 341 -12.78 5.00 -10.17
C GLN A 341 -12.72 4.96 -8.66
N GLU A 342 -12.69 6.15 -8.05
CA GLU A 342 -12.83 6.33 -6.61
C GLU A 342 -14.21 5.84 -6.16
N VAL A 343 -14.22 5.12 -5.04
CA VAL A 343 -15.44 4.57 -4.43
C VAL A 343 -15.86 5.43 -3.25
N TRP A 344 -14.90 5.72 -2.33
CA TRP A 344 -15.10 6.54 -1.14
C TRP A 344 -13.77 7.04 -0.59
N GLU A 345 -13.89 8.03 0.28
CA GLU A 345 -12.78 8.63 1.02
C GLU A 345 -13.03 8.57 2.52
N PHE A 346 -11.95 8.46 3.28
CA PHE A 346 -11.87 8.70 4.71
C PHE A 346 -10.85 9.79 5.00
N VAL A 347 -11.19 10.69 5.92
CA VAL A 347 -10.36 11.84 6.31
C VAL A 347 -10.11 11.79 7.81
N HIS A 348 -8.88 12.05 8.22
CA HIS A 348 -8.46 12.05 9.61
C HIS A 348 -7.62 13.30 9.94
N PRO A 349 -7.83 13.92 11.10
CA PRO A 349 -8.88 13.63 12.08
C PRO A 349 -10.28 13.91 11.52
N LEU A 350 -11.28 13.21 12.05
CA LEU A 350 -12.69 13.46 11.69
C LEU A 350 -13.07 14.92 12.01
N PRO A 351 -13.85 15.56 11.15
CA PRO A 351 -14.42 16.88 11.45
C PRO A 351 -15.21 16.87 12.77
N SER A 352 -15.10 17.96 13.52
CA SER A 352 -15.78 18.09 14.83
C SER A 352 -17.31 17.91 14.74
N SER A 353 -17.92 18.28 13.62
CA SER A 353 -19.33 18.05 13.35
C SER A 353 -19.69 16.55 13.28
N THR A 354 -18.85 15.75 12.62
CA THR A 354 -19.05 14.29 12.55
C THR A 354 -18.82 13.62 13.90
N LEU A 355 -17.80 14.06 14.64
CA LEU A 355 -17.56 13.59 16.01
C LEU A 355 -18.75 13.86 16.92
N ALA A 356 -19.30 15.07 16.90
CA ALA A 356 -20.47 15.44 17.73
C ALA A 356 -21.69 14.54 17.42
N ILE A 357 -21.92 14.17 16.16
CA ILE A 357 -22.97 13.24 15.77
C ILE A 357 -22.68 11.83 16.31
N ALA A 358 -21.46 11.34 16.16
CA ALA A 358 -21.05 10.03 16.66
C ALA A 358 -21.16 9.96 18.20
N GLU A 359 -20.74 11.00 18.89
CA GLU A 359 -20.87 11.13 20.35
C GLU A 359 -22.32 11.14 20.83
N ALA A 360 -23.18 11.92 20.17
CA ALA A 360 -24.61 11.99 20.49
C ALA A 360 -25.29 10.61 20.34
N ARG A 361 -24.92 9.83 19.34
CA ARG A 361 -25.43 8.47 19.11
C ARG A 361 -24.93 7.46 20.13
N ARG A 362 -23.74 7.68 20.70
CA ARG A 362 -23.15 6.84 21.76
C ARG A 362 -23.64 7.19 23.18
N GLY A 363 -24.64 8.03 23.33
CA GLY A 363 -25.06 8.53 24.60
C GLY A 363 -24.10 9.49 25.30
N GLY A 364 -23.28 10.22 24.50
CA GLY A 364 -22.40 11.28 24.99
C GLY A 364 -20.97 10.86 25.34
N GLY A 365 -20.60 9.60 25.08
CA GLY A 365 -19.22 9.16 25.30
C GLY A 365 -18.54 8.73 24.02
N VAL A 366 -17.49 9.41 23.58
CA VAL A 366 -16.50 8.81 22.68
C VAL A 366 -15.78 7.77 23.51
N SER A 367 -16.31 6.58 23.54
CA SER A 367 -15.70 5.49 24.25
C SER A 367 -14.46 5.03 23.50
N GLY A 368 -13.30 5.51 23.91
CA GLY A 368 -12.03 4.90 23.54
C GLY A 368 -11.84 3.49 24.09
N GLY A 369 -12.85 2.99 24.78
CA GLY A 369 -12.80 1.71 25.48
C GLY A 369 -13.75 0.68 24.89
N GLY A 370 -13.22 -0.13 24.04
CA GLY A 370 -13.67 -1.49 23.82
C GLY A 370 -15.08 -1.72 23.27
N GLY A 371 -15.16 -2.53 22.29
CA GLY A 371 -16.30 -3.36 21.92
C GLY A 371 -17.52 -2.69 21.28
N GLY A 372 -17.99 -1.58 21.77
CA GLY A 372 -19.25 -0.99 21.32
C GLY A 372 -19.21 -0.46 19.87
N SER A 373 -18.13 0.20 19.47
CA SER A 373 -18.00 0.77 18.12
C SER A 373 -17.81 -0.28 17.02
N MET A 374 -17.40 -1.48 17.39
CA MET A 374 -17.14 -2.57 16.45
C MET A 374 -18.37 -3.42 16.18
N SER A 375 -19.34 -3.41 17.08
CA SER A 375 -20.53 -4.25 16.94
C SER A 375 -21.61 -3.67 16.03
N GLY A 376 -21.48 -2.41 15.61
CA GLY A 376 -22.42 -1.74 14.69
C GLY A 376 -23.84 -1.60 15.18
N GLY A 377 -24.17 -2.21 16.32
CA GLY A 377 -25.52 -2.33 16.83
C GLY A 377 -26.07 -1.09 17.51
N ASP A 378 -25.20 -0.14 17.87
CA ASP A 378 -25.57 1.08 18.60
C ASP A 378 -25.56 2.36 17.71
N GLY A 379 -25.35 2.21 16.41
CA GLY A 379 -25.26 3.34 15.49
C GLY A 379 -23.96 4.15 15.61
N ALA A 380 -23.04 3.76 16.48
CA ALA A 380 -21.80 4.51 16.74
C ALA A 380 -20.84 4.56 15.56
N ASN A 381 -20.92 3.61 14.63
CA ASN A 381 -20.08 3.48 13.47
C ASN A 381 -20.76 3.85 12.13
N GLU A 382 -22.00 4.37 12.18
CA GLU A 382 -22.76 4.71 10.96
C GLU A 382 -22.06 5.76 10.10
N HIS A 383 -21.27 6.65 10.68
CA HIS A 383 -20.50 7.66 9.96
C HIS A 383 -19.38 7.06 9.09
N ASN A 384 -18.99 5.81 9.34
CA ASN A 384 -18.05 5.06 8.52
C ASN A 384 -18.72 4.20 7.45
N THR A 385 -20.05 4.07 7.48
CA THR A 385 -20.80 3.36 6.43
C THR A 385 -20.67 4.09 5.10
N ARG A 386 -20.32 3.36 4.06
CA ARG A 386 -20.15 3.89 2.70
C ARG A 386 -20.99 3.11 1.70
N SER A 387 -21.48 3.82 0.70
CA SER A 387 -22.05 3.21 -0.50
C SER A 387 -21.71 4.07 -1.71
N ALA A 388 -21.49 3.45 -2.86
CA ALA A 388 -21.16 4.16 -4.08
C ALA A 388 -21.87 3.56 -5.29
N ARG A 389 -22.13 4.39 -6.29
CA ARG A 389 -22.60 3.96 -7.60
C ARG A 389 -21.59 4.37 -8.65
N LEU A 390 -20.93 3.39 -9.25
CA LEU A 390 -19.91 3.60 -10.26
C LEU A 390 -20.47 3.22 -11.65
N LYS A 391 -19.98 3.91 -12.69
CA LYS A 391 -20.33 3.62 -14.07
C LYS A 391 -19.06 3.47 -14.88
N PHE A 392 -18.82 2.27 -15.38
CA PHE A 392 -17.68 1.96 -16.22
C PHE A 392 -18.09 1.86 -17.70
N VAL A 393 -17.22 2.32 -18.59
CA VAL A 393 -17.38 2.17 -20.03
C VAL A 393 -16.43 1.08 -20.49
N CYS A 394 -16.99 -0.02 -21.01
CA CYS A 394 -16.21 -1.11 -21.58
C CYS A 394 -16.16 -0.95 -23.10
N LYS A 395 -14.97 -1.16 -23.69
CA LYS A 395 -14.75 -1.03 -25.13
C LYS A 395 -15.33 -2.21 -25.89
N ASP A 396 -15.18 -3.39 -25.34
CA ASP A 396 -15.60 -4.65 -25.95
C ASP A 396 -16.58 -5.41 -25.06
N ARG A 397 -17.29 -6.37 -25.65
CA ARG A 397 -18.08 -7.34 -24.87
C ARG A 397 -17.15 -8.28 -24.13
N GLY A 398 -17.44 -8.52 -22.86
CA GLY A 398 -16.65 -9.40 -22.02
C GLY A 398 -17.44 -9.93 -20.84
N VAL A 399 -16.81 -10.83 -20.08
CA VAL A 399 -17.35 -11.36 -18.83
C VAL A 399 -16.64 -10.66 -17.67
N VAL A 400 -17.40 -10.05 -16.78
CA VAL A 400 -16.86 -9.48 -15.53
C VAL A 400 -16.81 -10.60 -14.50
N ASN A 401 -15.62 -11.05 -14.15
CA ASN A 401 -15.42 -12.07 -13.11
C ASN A 401 -15.33 -11.48 -11.71
N GLY A 402 -14.97 -10.21 -11.61
CA GLY A 402 -14.82 -9.51 -10.34
C GLY A 402 -14.40 -8.06 -10.54
N LEU A 403 -14.15 -7.41 -9.40
CA LEU A 403 -13.58 -6.06 -9.34
C LEU A 403 -12.19 -6.12 -8.74
N ALA A 404 -11.25 -5.41 -9.35
CA ALA A 404 -9.94 -5.16 -8.75
C ALA A 404 -10.00 -3.87 -7.93
N GLY A 405 -9.58 -3.95 -6.69
CA GLY A 405 -9.56 -2.83 -5.74
C GLY A 405 -8.14 -2.36 -5.45
N TYR A 406 -8.03 -1.06 -5.28
CA TYR A 406 -6.79 -0.32 -5.02
C TYR A 406 -7.05 0.78 -4.01
N PHE A 407 -5.99 1.40 -3.50
CA PHE A 407 -6.13 2.60 -2.70
C PHE A 407 -5.09 3.66 -3.04
N GLU A 408 -5.39 4.89 -2.63
CA GLU A 408 -4.45 5.99 -2.50
C GLU A 408 -4.55 6.56 -1.09
N ALA A 409 -3.43 7.08 -0.57
CA ALA A 409 -3.41 7.75 0.72
C ALA A 409 -2.59 9.03 0.63
N VAL A 410 -3.11 10.11 1.20
CA VAL A 410 -2.36 11.33 1.48
C VAL A 410 -1.80 11.17 2.89
N LEU A 411 -0.50 10.95 3.00
CA LEU A 411 0.16 10.89 4.30
C LEU A 411 0.17 12.28 4.93
N TYR A 412 0.63 13.28 4.19
CA TYR A 412 0.64 14.66 4.63
C TYR A 412 0.49 15.63 3.44
N ASP A 413 -0.26 16.72 3.65
CA ASP A 413 -0.42 17.80 2.68
C ASP A 413 0.29 19.06 3.21
N GLY A 414 1.46 19.34 2.68
CA GLY A 414 2.28 20.50 3.03
C GLY A 414 1.94 21.77 2.25
N GLY A 415 0.79 21.81 1.58
CA GLY A 415 0.39 22.98 0.79
C GLY A 415 1.35 23.24 -0.37
N GLU A 416 2.09 24.35 -0.32
CA GLU A 416 3.05 24.72 -1.38
C GLU A 416 4.22 23.74 -1.52
N ALA A 417 4.61 23.07 -0.44
CA ALA A 417 5.64 22.01 -0.46
C ALA A 417 5.15 20.71 -1.11
N GLY A 418 3.86 20.62 -1.42
CA GLY A 418 3.23 19.48 -2.07
C GLY A 418 2.79 18.39 -1.11
N LYS A 419 2.15 17.37 -1.67
CA LYS A 419 1.62 16.24 -0.93
C LYS A 419 2.62 15.09 -0.89
N VAL A 420 2.67 14.39 0.22
CA VAL A 420 3.32 13.08 0.33
C VAL A 420 2.23 12.02 0.24
N GLU A 421 2.25 11.25 -0.84
CA GLU A 421 1.16 10.33 -1.18
C GLU A 421 1.67 8.92 -1.43
N LEU A 422 0.84 7.93 -1.09
CA LEU A 422 0.97 6.53 -1.50
C LEU A 422 -0.12 6.17 -2.51
N SER A 423 0.19 5.27 -3.43
CA SER A 423 -0.78 4.70 -4.35
C SER A 423 -0.46 3.25 -4.66
N THR A 424 -1.50 2.41 -4.74
CA THR A 424 -1.43 1.05 -5.29
C THR A 424 -2.08 0.96 -6.68
N ARG A 425 -2.65 2.06 -7.18
CA ARG A 425 -3.30 2.10 -8.48
C ARG A 425 -2.29 1.96 -9.61
N PRO A 426 -2.57 1.14 -10.64
CA PRO A 426 -1.64 0.90 -11.73
C PRO A 426 -1.37 2.15 -12.60
N ASP A 427 -2.28 3.13 -12.60
CA ASP A 427 -2.18 4.35 -13.39
C ASP A 427 -1.47 5.51 -12.65
N THR A 428 -1.31 5.44 -11.33
CA THR A 428 -0.74 6.55 -10.53
C THR A 428 0.43 6.15 -9.64
N ILE A 429 0.68 4.86 -9.42
CA ILE A 429 1.75 4.36 -8.54
C ILE A 429 3.14 4.89 -8.93
N ASP A 430 3.44 4.95 -10.23
CA ASP A 430 4.74 5.43 -10.71
C ASP A 430 4.99 6.92 -10.42
N ALA A 431 3.91 7.71 -10.30
CA ALA A 431 3.99 9.14 -9.97
C ALA A 431 4.03 9.40 -8.47
N LYS A 432 3.38 8.56 -7.65
CA LYS A 432 3.18 8.79 -6.22
C LYS A 432 4.14 7.99 -5.33
N SER A 433 4.24 6.67 -5.55
CA SER A 433 5.03 5.76 -4.71
C SER A 433 5.68 4.65 -5.54
N LYS A 434 6.44 5.06 -6.55
CA LYS A 434 7.13 4.14 -7.46
C LYS A 434 7.96 3.11 -6.70
N ASP A 435 7.90 1.86 -7.16
CA ASP A 435 8.61 0.71 -6.60
C ASP A 435 8.15 0.27 -5.19
N MET A 436 7.05 0.81 -4.66
CA MET A 436 6.41 0.32 -3.45
C MET A 436 5.93 -1.13 -3.65
N ILE A 437 6.14 -2.00 -2.66
CA ILE A 437 5.84 -3.44 -2.74
C ILE A 437 4.83 -3.92 -1.69
N SER A 438 4.38 -3.07 -0.77
CA SER A 438 3.66 -3.47 0.43
C SER A 438 2.28 -4.08 0.18
N TRP A 439 1.55 -3.64 -0.82
CA TRP A 439 0.17 -4.04 -1.02
C TRP A 439 -0.07 -4.62 -2.41
N PHE A 440 -0.47 -5.89 -2.47
CA PHE A 440 -1.11 -6.42 -3.67
C PHE A 440 -2.54 -5.89 -3.77
N PRO A 441 -3.11 -5.78 -4.98
CA PRO A 441 -4.52 -5.44 -5.16
C PRO A 441 -5.46 -6.39 -4.40
N ILE A 442 -6.68 -5.92 -4.11
CA ILE A 442 -7.74 -6.78 -3.60
C ILE A 442 -8.68 -7.16 -4.76
N PHE A 443 -9.11 -8.40 -4.81
CA PHE A 443 -10.06 -8.91 -5.79
C PHE A 443 -11.38 -9.23 -5.10
N PHE A 444 -12.45 -8.60 -5.58
CA PHE A 444 -13.82 -8.87 -5.15
C PHE A 444 -14.50 -9.77 -6.19
N PRO A 445 -14.71 -11.06 -5.91
CA PRO A 445 -15.39 -11.95 -6.83
C PRO A 445 -16.85 -11.51 -7.03
N LEU A 446 -17.36 -11.66 -8.23
CA LEU A 446 -18.78 -11.50 -8.51
C LEU A 446 -19.42 -12.89 -8.59
N LYS A 447 -20.53 -13.05 -7.84
CA LYS A 447 -21.35 -14.26 -7.91
C LYS A 447 -22.17 -14.17 -9.19
N VAL A 448 -21.96 -15.11 -10.11
CA VAL A 448 -22.71 -15.22 -11.36
C VAL A 448 -23.91 -16.14 -11.15
#